data_01d9a3a8b7814d58ba36d534d07a2520
#
_entry.id   01d9a3a8b7814d58ba36d534d07a2520
#
_cell.length_a   1.000
_cell.length_b   1.000
_cell.length_c   1.000
_cell.angle_alpha   90.00
_cell.angle_beta   90.00
_cell.angle_gamma   90.00
#
_symmetry.space_group_name_H-M   'P 1'
#
loop_
_entity.id
_entity.type
_entity.pdbx_description
1 polymer ?
#
loop_
_entity_poly.entity_id
_entity_poly.type
_entity_poly.pdbx_seq_one_letter_code
_entity_poly.pdbx_strand_id
1 'polypeptide(L)'
;MGEDTQGRILFIFSRSPFTMHDLNRELLSMGIGVVAAQHLEGGPEAQLYLHVGDEELETFGSYETSFRENDDNAAPWPVPNVLGIRRRAVAN
;
A
#
# COMPACT_ATOMS: atom_id res chain seq x y z
N MET A 1 4.52 -2.34 3.46
CA MET A 1 4.07 -3.32 4.47
C MET A 1 4.75 -3.01 5.79
N GLY A 2 4.03 -3.11 6.88
CA GLY A 2 4.56 -2.77 8.19
C GLY A 2 4.06 -3.67 9.30
N GLU A 3 4.53 -3.39 10.51
CA GLU A 3 4.15 -4.08 11.73
C GLU A 3 3.85 -3.05 12.81
N ASP A 4 2.81 -3.28 13.59
CA ASP A 4 2.45 -2.40 14.71
C ASP A 4 2.95 -2.95 16.05
N THR A 5 2.69 -2.17 17.12
CA THR A 5 3.12 -2.53 18.48
C THR A 5 2.50 -3.82 19.02
N GLN A 6 1.42 -4.29 18.40
CA GLN A 6 0.73 -5.53 18.77
C GLN A 6 1.12 -6.72 17.90
N GLY A 7 2.11 -6.55 17.03
CA GLY A 7 2.55 -7.60 16.11
C GLY A 7 1.64 -7.82 14.92
N ARG A 8 0.72 -6.92 14.66
CA ARG A 8 -0.18 -7.03 13.51
C ARG A 8 0.52 -6.54 12.25
N ILE A 9 0.32 -7.24 11.14
CA ILE A 9 0.85 -6.84 9.85
C ILE A 9 -0.07 -5.78 9.25
N LEU A 10 0.53 -4.71 8.75
CA LEU A 10 -0.17 -3.58 8.15
C LEU A 10 0.16 -3.51 6.66
N PHE A 11 -0.88 -3.39 5.84
CA PHE A 11 -0.74 -3.07 4.43
C PHE A 11 -1.03 -1.59 4.26
N ILE A 12 0.00 -0.85 3.84
CA ILE A 12 -0.02 0.60 3.79
C ILE A 12 0.11 1.03 2.35
N PHE A 13 -0.81 1.86 1.89
CA PHE A 13 -0.83 2.37 0.53
C PHE A 13 -0.98 3.89 0.54
N SER A 14 -0.20 4.56 -0.31
CA SER A 14 -0.35 5.98 -0.60
C SER A 14 -0.48 6.17 -2.10
N ARG A 15 -1.57 6.78 -2.53
CA ARG A 15 -1.74 7.15 -3.95
C ARG A 15 -0.83 8.31 -4.32
N SER A 16 -0.75 9.31 -3.45
CA SER A 16 0.12 10.46 -3.65
C SER A 16 1.57 10.10 -3.38
N PRO A 17 2.50 10.58 -4.19
CA PRO A 17 3.91 10.30 -3.94
C PRO A 17 4.44 11.10 -2.75
N PHE A 18 5.25 10.42 -1.96
CA PHE A 18 5.98 10.98 -0.83
C PHE A 18 7.41 10.52 -0.88
N THR A 19 8.34 11.35 -0.39
CA THR A 19 9.67 10.83 -0.07
C THR A 19 9.53 9.81 1.05
N MET A 20 10.46 8.86 1.13
CA MET A 20 10.45 7.89 2.23
C MET A 20 10.51 8.56 3.60
N HIS A 21 11.28 9.64 3.70
CA HIS A 21 11.39 10.42 4.93
C HIS A 21 10.03 11.00 5.35
N ASP A 22 9.34 11.64 4.41
CA ASP A 22 8.05 12.28 4.68
C ASP A 22 6.95 11.26 4.97
N LEU A 23 6.92 10.17 4.22
CA LEU A 23 5.95 9.09 4.44
C LEU A 23 6.15 8.45 5.82
N ASN A 24 7.38 8.17 6.19
CA ASN A 24 7.68 7.61 7.51
C ASN A 24 7.25 8.54 8.63
N ARG A 25 7.50 9.84 8.47
CA ARG A 25 7.08 10.84 9.45
C ARG A 25 5.56 10.88 9.59
N GLU A 26 4.84 10.86 8.47
CA GLU A 26 3.38 10.84 8.49
C GLU A 26 2.84 9.57 9.17
N LEU A 27 3.39 8.42 8.86
CA LEU A 27 2.98 7.14 9.47
C LEU A 27 3.19 7.16 10.98
N LEU A 28 4.32 7.70 11.44
CA LEU A 28 4.61 7.80 12.88
C LEU A 28 3.67 8.77 13.59
N SER A 29 3.19 9.82 12.89
CA SER A 29 2.30 10.83 13.46
C SER A 29 0.84 10.38 13.53
N MET A 30 0.45 9.34 12.80
CA MET A 30 -0.96 8.90 12.72
C MET A 30 -1.46 8.16 13.95
N GLY A 31 -0.59 7.78 14.87
CA GLY A 31 -1.00 7.09 16.09
C GLY A 31 -1.44 5.64 15.89
N ILE A 32 -1.07 5.02 14.79
CA ILE A 32 -1.42 3.62 14.49
C ILE A 32 -0.40 2.63 15.06
N GLY A 33 0.67 3.14 15.66
CA GLY A 33 1.65 2.31 16.36
C GLY A 33 2.59 1.52 15.46
N VAL A 34 2.99 2.07 14.31
CA VAL A 34 3.95 1.42 13.40
C VAL A 34 5.32 1.35 14.09
N VAL A 35 5.90 0.17 14.17
CA VAL A 35 7.23 -0.05 14.73
C VAL A 35 8.25 -0.45 13.68
N ALA A 36 7.79 -0.99 12.55
CA ALA A 36 8.65 -1.34 11.43
C ALA A 36 7.85 -1.25 10.13
N ALA A 37 8.50 -0.90 9.04
CA ALA A 37 7.88 -0.86 7.73
C ALA A 37 8.92 -1.10 6.64
N GLN A 38 8.50 -1.71 5.56
CA GLN A 38 9.30 -1.95 4.37
C GLN A 38 8.60 -1.43 3.13
N HIS A 39 9.32 -0.68 2.33
CA HIS A 39 8.85 -0.22 1.03
C HIS A 39 8.80 -1.39 0.06
N LEU A 40 7.71 -1.54 -0.67
CA LEU A 40 7.55 -2.61 -1.66
C LEU A 40 7.59 -2.06 -3.08
N GLU A 41 6.78 -1.05 -3.39
CA GLU A 41 6.69 -0.51 -4.73
C GLU A 41 6.18 0.94 -4.70
N GLY A 42 6.41 1.67 -5.79
CA GLY A 42 5.97 3.05 -5.93
C GLY A 42 5.41 3.35 -7.32
N GLY A 43 4.90 4.57 -7.49
CA GLY A 43 4.34 5.02 -8.76
C GLY A 43 3.17 4.18 -9.24
N PRO A 44 2.98 4.03 -10.55
CA PRO A 44 1.84 3.29 -11.11
C PRO A 44 1.90 1.77 -10.85
N GLU A 45 3.02 1.27 -10.36
CA GLU A 45 3.18 -0.13 -9.98
C GLU A 45 2.74 -0.41 -8.55
N ALA A 46 2.60 0.64 -7.73
CA ALA A 46 2.04 0.50 -6.38
C ALA A 46 0.54 0.27 -6.49
N GLN A 47 0.09 -0.86 -5.98
CA GLN A 47 -1.30 -1.28 -6.10
C GLN A 47 -1.77 -1.96 -4.82
N LEU A 48 -3.03 -1.71 -4.47
CA LEU A 48 -3.69 -2.40 -3.38
C LEU A 48 -5.09 -2.81 -3.84
N TYR A 49 -5.38 -4.10 -3.73
CA TYR A 49 -6.71 -4.65 -3.95
C TYR A 49 -7.18 -5.35 -2.70
N LEU A 50 -8.41 -5.06 -2.31
CA LEU A 50 -9.05 -5.66 -1.15
C LEU A 50 -10.43 -6.17 -1.54
N HIS A 51 -10.73 -7.41 -1.18
CA HIS A 51 -12.08 -7.97 -1.29
C HIS A 51 -12.38 -8.78 -0.04
N VAL A 52 -13.27 -8.27 0.81
CA VAL A 52 -13.67 -8.90 2.07
C VAL A 52 -15.18 -8.81 2.18
N GLY A 53 -15.86 -9.95 2.14
CA GLY A 53 -17.31 -9.98 2.16
C GLY A 53 -17.88 -9.21 0.98
N ASP A 54 -18.69 -8.20 1.26
CA ASP A 54 -19.29 -7.32 0.25
C ASP A 54 -18.45 -6.07 -0.02
N GLU A 55 -17.33 -5.93 0.68
CA GLU A 55 -16.44 -4.77 0.52
C GLU A 55 -15.37 -5.07 -0.52
N GLU A 56 -15.21 -4.15 -1.45
CA GLU A 56 -14.17 -4.22 -2.47
C GLU A 56 -13.51 -2.87 -2.63
N LEU A 57 -12.18 -2.86 -2.60
CA LEU A 57 -11.37 -1.66 -2.79
C LEU A 57 -10.26 -1.97 -3.79
N GLU A 58 -10.13 -1.13 -4.79
CA GLU A 58 -9.01 -1.15 -5.72
C GLU A 58 -8.39 0.24 -5.79
N THR A 59 -7.09 0.32 -5.58
CA THR A 59 -6.37 1.58 -5.66
C THR A 59 -4.96 1.36 -6.21
N PHE A 60 -4.41 2.40 -6.84
CA PHE A 60 -3.09 2.36 -7.46
C PHE A 60 -2.45 3.73 -7.38
N GLY A 61 -1.11 3.75 -7.46
CA GLY A 61 -0.34 4.97 -7.30
C GLY A 61 -0.54 5.95 -8.46
N SER A 62 -0.31 7.22 -8.17
CA SER A 62 -0.31 8.26 -9.20
C SER A 62 0.87 8.06 -10.15
N TYR A 63 0.70 8.55 -11.36
CA TYR A 63 1.71 8.44 -12.40
C TYR A 63 2.73 9.58 -12.26
N GLU A 64 4.01 9.22 -12.30
CA GLU A 64 5.10 10.16 -12.30
C GLU A 64 5.90 9.98 -13.58
N THR A 65 5.97 11.02 -14.42
CA THR A 65 6.74 10.99 -15.66
C THR A 65 7.90 11.96 -15.58
N SER A 66 9.12 11.44 -15.81
CA SER A 66 10.35 12.24 -15.89
C SER A 66 10.55 13.15 -14.68
N PHE A 67 10.16 14.39 -14.77
CA PHE A 67 10.31 15.39 -13.73
C PHE A 67 8.96 15.97 -13.28
N ARG A 68 7.88 15.35 -13.70
CA ARG A 68 6.54 15.78 -13.38
C ARG A 68 5.79 14.71 -12.64
N GLU A 69 5.27 15.13 -11.53
CA GLU A 69 4.32 14.40 -10.75
C GLU A 69 2.93 14.79 -11.22
N ASN A 70 2.10 13.80 -11.53
CA ASN A 70 0.70 14.06 -11.87
C ASN A 70 -0.17 12.97 -11.24
N ASP A 71 -1.45 13.25 -11.14
CA ASP A 71 -2.43 12.34 -10.56
C ASP A 71 -3.39 11.80 -11.63
N ASP A 72 -2.92 11.72 -12.87
CA ASP A 72 -3.75 11.39 -14.03
C ASP A 72 -3.82 9.88 -14.29
N ASN A 73 -3.09 9.06 -13.55
CA ASN A 73 -3.09 7.62 -13.77
C ASN A 73 -4.48 7.04 -13.50
N ALA A 74 -5.12 6.55 -14.55
CA ALA A 74 -6.48 6.02 -14.50
C ALA A 74 -6.52 4.49 -14.43
N ALA A 75 -5.37 3.80 -14.51
CA ALA A 75 -5.31 2.34 -14.53
C ALA A 75 -4.01 1.84 -13.90
N PRO A 76 -4.06 0.72 -13.18
CA PRO A 76 -2.85 0.12 -12.65
C PRO A 76 -2.00 -0.47 -13.77
N TRP A 77 -0.67 -0.44 -13.59
CA TRP A 77 0.23 -1.13 -14.49
C TRP A 77 0.26 -2.63 -14.16
N PRO A 78 0.41 -3.49 -15.18
CA PRO A 78 0.63 -4.90 -14.93
C PRO A 78 1.88 -5.12 -14.10
N VAL A 79 1.79 -5.97 -13.09
CA VAL A 79 2.93 -6.33 -12.25
C VAL A 79 3.12 -7.85 -12.28
N PRO A 80 4.37 -8.34 -12.31
CA PRO A 80 4.63 -9.78 -12.44
C PRO A 80 4.38 -10.55 -11.16
N ASN A 81 4.48 -9.89 -10.01
CA ASN A 81 4.36 -10.55 -8.71
C ASN A 81 3.52 -9.70 -7.76
N VAL A 82 2.73 -10.37 -6.95
CA VAL A 82 1.93 -9.73 -5.91
C VAL A 82 2.07 -10.49 -4.60
N LEU A 83 1.93 -9.76 -3.49
CA LEU A 83 1.80 -10.36 -2.18
C LEU A 83 0.32 -10.45 -1.85
N GLY A 84 -0.16 -11.66 -1.60
CA GLY A 84 -1.57 -11.88 -1.31
C GLY A 84 -1.76 -12.46 0.08
N ILE A 85 -2.91 -12.12 0.68
CA ILE A 85 -3.32 -12.66 1.95
C ILE A 85 -4.79 -13.05 1.86
N ARG A 86 -5.14 -14.17 2.45
CA ARG A 86 -6.52 -14.64 2.51
C ARG A 86 -6.79 -15.27 3.86
N ARG A 87 -8.07 -15.32 4.22
CA ARG A 87 -8.46 -16.02 5.44
C ARG A 87 -8.12 -17.50 5.30
N ARG A 88 -7.55 -18.08 6.34
CA ARG A 88 -7.28 -19.50 6.35
C ARG A 88 -8.60 -20.26 6.37
N ALA A 89 -8.70 -21.28 5.51
CA ALA A 89 -9.84 -22.18 5.56
C ALA A 89 -9.83 -22.95 6.87
N VAL A 90 -10.99 -23.04 7.52
CA VAL A 90 -11.13 -23.84 8.74
C VAL A 90 -11.22 -25.30 8.31
N ALA A 91 -10.30 -26.12 8.80
CA ALA A 91 -10.36 -27.57 8.59
C ALA A 91 -11.47 -28.16 9.48
N ASN A 92 -12.35 -28.89 8.85
CA ASN A 92 -13.41 -29.63 9.56
C ASN A 92 -12.92 -31.02 9.92
#